data_d55a045ce796f9d04f83c139737dceb1
#
_entry.id   d55a045ce796f9d04f83c139737dceb1
#
_cell.length_a   1.000
_cell.length_b   1.000
_cell.length_c   1.000
_cell.angle_alpha   90.00
_cell.angle_beta   90.00
_cell.angle_gamma   90.00
#
_symmetry.space_group_name_H-M   'P 1'
#
loop_
_entity.id
_entity.type
_entity.pdbx_description
1 polymer ?
#
loop_
_entity_poly.entity_id
_entity_poly.type
_entity_poly.pdbx_seq_one_letter_code
_entity_poly.pdbx_strand_id
1 'polypeptide(L)'
;RAQLQQKLPPCPATRKKEEKVVNLRIFFNVGNLEYFPDLPYASNFRHALIADPSVIALAAWLQQGENICRRIETKPFSFKTLKSIMPKLRTLTLCTVDIYKNLRDICASAGIAVTLLPHLKGTYVHGSTRWLSPEKVHINLSTRGAHSDIFWFSFFHEIGHIMLGHTKKNILVNYISPGENNISMIPEEMLMEKQADQYSADTLIPPDEYKYFIDGTSDYSDASVSKFAKNIDIHPGIVWGRLANDGHISWSTANQGTRRTKFTFVPD
;
A
#
# COMPACT_ATOMS: atom_id res chain seq x y z
N ARG A 1 -14.92 13.84 -1.90
CA ARG A 1 -13.51 13.44 -1.73
C ARG A 1 -13.34 12.89 -0.32
N ALA A 2 -12.90 11.66 -0.18
CA ALA A 2 -12.58 11.08 1.12
C ALA A 2 -11.26 11.67 1.63
N GLN A 3 -11.18 11.97 2.93
CA GLN A 3 -9.99 12.54 3.58
C GLN A 3 -9.22 11.44 4.31
N LEU A 4 -7.92 11.41 4.10
CA LEU A 4 -6.99 10.52 4.78
C LEU A 4 -6.05 11.37 5.64
N GLN A 5 -6.07 11.19 6.96
CA GLN A 5 -5.29 11.98 7.91
C GLN A 5 -4.26 11.13 8.63
N GLN A 6 -3.01 11.60 8.65
CA GLN A 6 -1.93 11.04 9.46
C GLN A 6 -0.96 12.13 9.88
N LYS A 7 -0.67 12.22 11.18
CA LYS A 7 0.38 13.12 11.71
C LYS A 7 1.77 12.60 11.38
N LEU A 8 2.54 13.42 10.66
CA LEU A 8 3.95 13.16 10.44
C LEU A 8 4.77 13.76 11.60
N PRO A 9 5.77 13.04 12.13
CA PRO A 9 6.66 13.62 13.13
C PRO A 9 7.44 14.78 12.51
N PRO A 10 7.57 15.90 13.20
CA PRO A 10 8.32 17.05 12.69
C PRO A 10 9.79 16.68 12.52
N CYS A 11 10.35 16.94 11.33
CA CYS A 11 11.78 16.94 11.11
C CYS A 11 12.27 18.39 11.23
N PRO A 12 13.14 18.72 12.19
CA PRO A 12 13.62 20.08 12.36
C PRO A 12 14.35 20.56 11.11
N ALA A 13 13.87 21.64 10.51
CA ALA A 13 14.55 22.25 9.37
C ALA A 13 15.80 22.99 9.88
N THR A 14 16.97 22.68 9.31
CA THR A 14 18.22 23.36 9.61
C THR A 14 19.06 23.59 8.36
N ARG A 15 19.87 24.66 8.35
CA ARG A 15 20.86 24.93 7.30
C ARG A 15 22.27 24.46 7.66
N LYS A 16 22.55 24.20 8.95
CA LYS A 16 23.86 23.78 9.44
C LYS A 16 24.12 22.30 9.11
N LYS A 17 25.28 22.00 8.55
CA LYS A 17 25.64 20.65 8.11
C LYS A 17 25.68 19.66 9.27
N GLU A 18 26.24 20.05 10.39
CA GLU A 18 26.38 19.22 11.59
C GLU A 18 25.01 18.80 12.14
N GLU A 19 24.08 19.74 12.22
CA GLU A 19 22.71 19.47 12.65
C GLU A 19 21.97 18.54 11.68
N LYS A 20 22.20 18.69 10.36
CA LYS A 20 21.63 17.78 9.36
C LYS A 20 22.14 16.36 9.56
N VAL A 21 23.43 16.17 9.81
CA VAL A 21 24.02 14.85 10.08
C VAL A 21 23.38 14.24 11.32
N VAL A 22 23.25 14.99 12.40
CA VAL A 22 22.58 14.53 13.63
C VAL A 22 21.12 14.13 13.36
N ASN A 23 20.37 15.00 12.68
CA ASN A 23 18.97 14.73 12.35
C ASN A 23 18.80 13.49 11.48
N LEU A 24 19.67 13.26 10.48
CA LEU A 24 19.65 12.06 9.64
C LEU A 24 19.99 10.80 10.44
N ARG A 25 20.97 10.86 11.34
CA ARG A 25 21.32 9.73 12.22
C ARG A 25 20.14 9.34 13.11
N ILE A 26 19.47 10.33 13.71
CA ILE A 26 18.26 10.13 14.51
C ILE A 26 17.13 9.54 13.64
N PHE A 27 16.91 10.12 12.46
CA PHE A 27 15.86 9.70 11.54
C PHE A 27 16.03 8.23 11.11
N PHE A 28 17.22 7.84 10.69
CA PHE A 28 17.54 6.48 10.26
C PHE A 28 17.88 5.53 11.41
N ASN A 29 17.92 6.04 12.64
CA ASN A 29 18.28 5.27 13.83
C ASN A 29 19.62 4.56 13.70
N VAL A 30 20.64 5.29 13.20
CA VAL A 30 22.01 4.79 13.00
C VAL A 30 23.01 5.59 13.83
N GLY A 31 24.02 4.91 14.35
CA GLY A 31 25.12 5.55 15.09
C GLY A 31 26.02 6.39 14.19
N ASN A 32 26.23 5.95 12.95
CA ASN A 32 26.95 6.67 11.90
C ASN A 32 26.24 6.49 10.57
N LEU A 33 26.23 7.53 9.70
CA LEU A 33 25.63 7.46 8.36
C LEU A 33 26.37 6.50 7.41
N GLU A 34 27.60 6.12 7.71
CA GLU A 34 28.33 5.06 7.00
C GLU A 34 27.63 3.70 7.08
N TYR A 35 26.83 3.45 8.14
CA TYR A 35 26.02 2.24 8.29
C TYR A 35 24.67 2.31 7.55
N PHE A 36 24.38 3.40 6.85
CA PHE A 36 23.14 3.52 6.07
C PHE A 36 22.97 2.40 5.04
N PRO A 37 24.02 1.93 4.31
CA PRO A 37 23.90 0.81 3.39
C PRO A 37 23.59 -0.54 4.07
N ASP A 38 23.81 -0.65 5.38
CA ASP A 38 23.58 -1.89 6.15
C ASP A 38 22.18 -1.96 6.76
N LEU A 39 21.36 -0.93 6.57
CA LEU A 39 19.96 -0.97 6.99
C LEU A 39 19.21 -2.13 6.29
N PRO A 40 18.29 -2.83 6.98
CA PRO A 40 17.62 -4.02 6.44
C PRO A 40 16.96 -3.82 5.08
N TYR A 41 16.41 -2.62 4.83
CA TYR A 41 15.81 -2.27 3.55
C TYR A 41 16.84 -1.74 2.53
N ALA A 42 18.02 -1.31 2.97
CA ALA A 42 19.07 -0.83 2.10
C ALA A 42 19.93 -2.00 1.56
N SER A 43 19.95 -3.16 2.26
CA SER A 43 20.72 -4.32 1.84
C SER A 43 20.33 -4.84 0.45
N ASN A 44 19.06 -4.71 0.08
CA ASN A 44 18.56 -5.09 -1.25
C ASN A 44 18.98 -4.09 -2.35
N PHE A 45 19.51 -2.92 -1.96
CA PHE A 45 19.85 -1.82 -2.87
C PHE A 45 21.31 -1.36 -2.77
N ARG A 46 22.18 -2.14 -2.12
CA ARG A 46 23.59 -1.74 -1.79
C ARG A 46 24.35 -1.12 -2.96
N HIS A 47 24.18 -1.65 -4.18
CA HIS A 47 24.89 -1.15 -5.36
C HIS A 47 24.26 0.12 -5.96
N ALA A 48 22.97 0.37 -5.69
CA ALA A 48 22.24 1.52 -6.22
C ALA A 48 22.22 2.73 -5.28
N LEU A 49 22.41 2.52 -3.96
CA LEU A 49 22.29 3.56 -2.93
C LEU A 49 23.20 4.78 -3.11
N ILE A 50 24.37 4.60 -3.73
CA ILE A 50 25.35 5.69 -3.89
C ILE A 50 25.11 6.49 -5.17
N ALA A 51 24.43 5.91 -6.16
CA ALA A 51 24.30 6.47 -7.52
C ALA A 51 22.89 6.95 -7.88
N ASP A 52 21.82 6.44 -7.20
CA ASP A 52 20.43 6.73 -7.56
C ASP A 52 19.65 7.43 -6.43
N PRO A 53 19.29 8.72 -6.62
CA PRO A 53 18.49 9.47 -5.65
C PRO A 53 17.13 8.83 -5.33
N SER A 54 16.59 8.01 -6.22
CA SER A 54 15.30 7.32 -6.01
C SER A 54 15.40 6.28 -4.90
N VAL A 55 16.54 5.61 -4.77
CA VAL A 55 16.80 4.63 -3.71
C VAL A 55 16.90 5.29 -2.34
N ILE A 56 17.53 6.47 -2.24
CA ILE A 56 17.58 7.26 -1.02
C ILE A 56 16.16 7.73 -0.63
N ALA A 57 15.38 8.17 -1.60
CA ALA A 57 14.00 8.57 -1.37
C ALA A 57 13.14 7.38 -0.89
N LEU A 58 13.32 6.20 -1.48
CA LEU A 58 12.65 4.98 -1.04
C LEU A 58 13.06 4.58 0.39
N ALA A 59 14.35 4.60 0.70
CA ALA A 59 14.85 4.34 2.04
C ALA A 59 14.27 5.33 3.07
N ALA A 60 14.20 6.62 2.72
CA ALA A 60 13.59 7.63 3.57
C ALA A 60 12.08 7.38 3.77
N TRP A 61 11.37 6.98 2.72
CA TRP A 61 9.95 6.65 2.79
C TRP A 61 9.69 5.43 3.70
N LEU A 62 10.49 4.37 3.56
CA LEU A 62 10.42 3.17 4.39
C LEU A 62 10.73 3.48 5.86
N GLN A 63 11.79 4.26 6.12
CA GLN A 63 12.18 4.65 7.48
C GLN A 63 11.13 5.53 8.14
N GLN A 64 10.55 6.46 7.40
CA GLN A 64 9.47 7.30 7.93
C GLN A 64 8.27 6.46 8.35
N GLY A 65 7.86 5.51 7.51
CA GLY A 65 6.81 4.55 7.86
C GLY A 65 7.12 3.78 9.13
N GLU A 66 8.36 3.30 9.28
CA GLU A 66 8.78 2.60 10.49
C GLU A 66 8.73 3.49 11.72
N ASN A 67 9.25 4.70 11.65
CA ASN A 67 9.26 5.64 12.77
C ASN A 67 7.86 5.95 13.28
N ILE A 68 6.86 6.02 12.37
CA ILE A 68 5.46 6.17 12.75
C ILE A 68 4.90 4.85 13.31
N CYS A 69 5.15 3.74 12.62
CA CYS A 69 4.65 2.42 13.00
C CYS A 69 5.06 2.02 14.42
N ARG A 70 6.28 2.37 14.85
CA ARG A 70 6.75 2.10 16.22
C ARG A 70 5.88 2.73 17.31
N ARG A 71 5.16 3.81 16.99
CA ARG A 71 4.25 4.53 17.90
C ARG A 71 2.80 4.04 17.84
N ILE A 72 2.47 3.20 16.85
CA ILE A 72 1.12 2.62 16.73
C ILE A 72 1.04 1.41 17.65
N GLU A 73 0.16 1.45 18.62
CA GLU A 73 -0.14 0.30 19.47
C GLU A 73 -0.95 -0.74 18.71
N THR A 74 -0.58 -2.01 18.85
CA THR A 74 -1.30 -3.14 18.26
C THR A 74 -1.40 -4.27 19.26
N LYS A 75 -2.41 -5.14 19.10
CA LYS A 75 -2.42 -6.44 19.75
C LYS A 75 -1.32 -7.34 19.13
N PRO A 76 -0.91 -8.44 19.80
CA PRO A 76 -0.06 -9.43 19.16
C PRO A 76 -0.68 -9.96 17.87
N PHE A 77 0.15 -10.18 16.85
CA PHE A 77 -0.32 -10.66 15.55
C PHE A 77 -1.00 -12.02 15.65
N SER A 78 -2.14 -12.13 14.97
CA SER A 78 -2.92 -13.36 14.91
C SER A 78 -3.53 -13.57 13.54
N PHE A 79 -3.13 -14.64 12.82
CA PHE A 79 -3.76 -15.04 11.58
C PHE A 79 -5.27 -15.31 11.72
N LYS A 80 -5.70 -15.90 12.85
CA LYS A 80 -7.11 -16.15 13.13
C LYS A 80 -7.88 -14.84 13.17
N THR A 81 -7.35 -13.84 13.88
CA THR A 81 -7.96 -12.51 13.96
C THR A 81 -7.96 -11.83 12.59
N LEU A 82 -6.82 -11.87 11.86
CA LEU A 82 -6.75 -11.29 10.51
C LEU A 82 -7.83 -11.86 9.60
N LYS A 83 -7.98 -13.19 9.53
CA LYS A 83 -9.05 -13.84 8.75
C LYS A 83 -10.44 -13.37 9.17
N SER A 84 -10.69 -13.21 10.48
CA SER A 84 -12.02 -12.81 10.98
C SER A 84 -12.38 -11.37 10.66
N ILE A 85 -11.39 -10.47 10.51
CA ILE A 85 -11.64 -9.06 10.19
C ILE A 85 -11.69 -8.76 8.69
N MET A 86 -11.32 -9.71 7.81
CA MET A 86 -11.29 -9.50 6.35
C MET A 86 -12.62 -8.98 5.77
N PRO A 87 -13.81 -9.54 6.14
CA PRO A 87 -15.07 -8.98 5.65
C PRO A 87 -15.26 -7.51 6.06
N LYS A 88 -14.91 -7.17 7.31
CA LYS A 88 -15.01 -5.80 7.81
C LYS A 88 -14.03 -4.85 7.08
N LEU A 89 -12.82 -5.29 6.77
CA LEU A 89 -11.86 -4.51 5.98
C LEU A 89 -12.39 -4.26 4.56
N ARG A 90 -13.02 -5.26 3.96
CA ARG A 90 -13.59 -5.16 2.62
C ARG A 90 -14.76 -4.16 2.58
N THR A 91 -15.65 -4.14 3.57
CA THR A 91 -16.74 -3.18 3.64
C THR A 91 -16.29 -1.73 3.88
N LEU A 92 -15.05 -1.51 4.38
CA LEU A 92 -14.48 -0.15 4.45
C LEU A 92 -14.35 0.54 3.09
N THR A 93 -14.35 -0.21 1.99
CA THR A 93 -14.35 0.37 0.64
C THR A 93 -15.54 1.29 0.39
N LEU A 94 -16.65 1.06 1.10
CA LEU A 94 -17.89 1.86 1.03
C LEU A 94 -17.86 3.11 1.90
N CYS A 95 -16.89 3.22 2.82
CA CYS A 95 -16.79 4.35 3.72
C CYS A 95 -16.25 5.58 3.01
N THR A 96 -16.75 6.76 3.40
CA THR A 96 -16.32 8.06 2.87
C THR A 96 -15.65 8.95 3.92
N VAL A 97 -15.78 8.60 5.19
CA VAL A 97 -15.22 9.34 6.35
C VAL A 97 -14.40 8.42 7.22
N ASP A 98 -13.36 8.98 7.85
CA ASP A 98 -12.46 8.30 8.80
C ASP A 98 -11.87 6.98 8.30
N ILE A 99 -11.73 6.83 6.98
CA ILE A 99 -11.27 5.60 6.33
C ILE A 99 -9.94 5.12 6.94
N TYR A 100 -8.96 6.01 7.02
CA TYR A 100 -7.64 5.66 7.53
C TYR A 100 -7.68 5.30 9.03
N LYS A 101 -8.43 6.04 9.83
CA LYS A 101 -8.59 5.75 11.25
C LYS A 101 -9.22 4.37 11.45
N ASN A 102 -10.33 4.10 10.76
CA ASN A 102 -11.04 2.82 10.85
C ASN A 102 -10.16 1.66 10.36
N LEU A 103 -9.44 1.84 9.24
CA LEU A 103 -8.51 0.85 8.71
C LEU A 103 -7.43 0.51 9.74
N ARG A 104 -6.79 1.53 10.30
CA ARG A 104 -5.73 1.37 11.31
C ARG A 104 -6.23 0.65 12.55
N ASP A 105 -7.39 1.07 13.09
CA ASP A 105 -7.93 0.53 14.33
C ASP A 105 -8.35 -0.95 14.15
N ILE A 106 -8.94 -1.30 13.01
CA ILE A 106 -9.29 -2.68 12.68
C ILE A 106 -8.03 -3.54 12.52
N CYS A 107 -7.04 -3.08 11.75
CA CYS A 107 -5.79 -3.80 11.53
C CYS A 107 -4.99 -3.98 12.83
N ALA A 108 -4.96 -2.97 13.70
CA ALA A 108 -4.27 -3.02 14.99
C ALA A 108 -4.83 -4.14 15.89
N SER A 109 -6.11 -4.48 15.77
CA SER A 109 -6.72 -5.60 16.50
C SER A 109 -6.15 -6.97 16.10
N ALA A 110 -5.57 -7.07 14.90
CA ALA A 110 -4.94 -8.29 14.37
C ALA A 110 -3.41 -8.26 14.45
N GLY A 111 -2.81 -7.24 15.07
CA GLY A 111 -1.36 -7.11 15.18
C GLY A 111 -0.69 -6.44 13.97
N ILE A 112 -1.47 -5.75 13.15
CA ILE A 112 -0.98 -5.06 11.96
C ILE A 112 -1.05 -3.55 12.17
N ALA A 113 0.12 -2.89 12.14
CA ALA A 113 0.21 -1.43 12.13
C ALA A 113 0.20 -0.93 10.69
N VAL A 114 -0.76 -0.11 10.34
CA VAL A 114 -0.88 0.50 9.01
C VAL A 114 -0.43 1.96 9.07
N THR A 115 0.51 2.33 8.22
CA THR A 115 0.93 3.71 7.99
C THR A 115 0.58 4.15 6.59
N LEU A 116 0.28 5.42 6.43
CA LEU A 116 -0.04 6.02 5.14
C LEU A 116 0.83 7.26 4.95
N LEU A 117 1.66 7.25 3.91
CA LEU A 117 2.62 8.31 3.65
C LEU A 117 2.35 9.00 2.31
N PRO A 118 2.65 10.29 2.21
CA PRO A 118 2.71 10.97 0.93
C PRO A 118 3.66 10.25 -0.02
N HIS A 119 3.32 10.29 -1.31
CA HIS A 119 4.23 9.86 -2.36
C HIS A 119 5.45 10.78 -2.40
N LEU A 120 6.65 10.21 -2.31
CA LEU A 120 7.90 10.93 -2.56
C LEU A 120 8.28 10.81 -4.03
N LYS A 121 8.69 11.92 -4.64
CA LYS A 121 9.13 11.95 -6.03
C LYS A 121 10.24 10.92 -6.26
N GLY A 122 10.07 10.07 -7.26
CA GLY A 122 11.05 9.03 -7.62
C GLY A 122 10.88 7.70 -6.89
N THR A 123 9.99 7.56 -5.88
CA THR A 123 9.87 6.28 -5.16
C THR A 123 9.00 5.24 -5.87
N TYR A 124 8.08 5.63 -6.75
CA TYR A 124 7.19 4.75 -7.53
C TYR A 124 6.50 3.61 -6.73
N VAL A 125 6.52 3.67 -5.40
CA VAL A 125 6.03 2.63 -4.51
C VAL A 125 4.55 2.85 -4.19
N HIS A 126 3.76 1.77 -4.12
CA HIS A 126 2.37 1.78 -3.67
C HIS A 126 2.22 1.31 -2.23
N GLY A 127 2.98 0.30 -1.84
CA GLY A 127 2.99 -0.24 -0.51
C GLY A 127 4.27 -0.98 -0.16
N SER A 128 4.37 -1.40 1.09
CA SER A 128 5.38 -2.34 1.55
C SER A 128 4.92 -3.03 2.82
N THR A 129 5.28 -4.30 2.96
CA THR A 129 4.98 -5.11 4.14
C THR A 129 6.22 -5.71 4.75
N ARG A 130 6.32 -5.65 6.08
CA ARG A 130 7.41 -6.30 6.82
C ARG A 130 7.03 -6.63 8.26
N TRP A 131 7.74 -7.58 8.87
CA TRP A 131 7.65 -7.85 10.30
C TRP A 131 8.61 -6.92 11.06
N LEU A 132 8.10 -6.21 12.06
CA LEU A 132 8.93 -5.47 13.04
C LEU A 132 9.33 -6.35 14.22
N SER A 133 8.48 -7.32 14.56
CA SER A 133 8.71 -8.36 15.55
C SER A 133 7.82 -9.56 15.21
N PRO A 134 8.00 -10.72 15.87
CA PRO A 134 7.10 -11.87 15.68
C PRO A 134 5.62 -11.55 15.96
N GLU A 135 5.35 -10.49 16.70
CA GLU A 135 4.01 -10.08 17.13
C GLU A 135 3.47 -8.83 16.41
N LYS A 136 4.27 -8.21 15.53
CA LYS A 136 3.87 -6.95 14.89
C LYS A 136 4.27 -6.88 13.43
N VAL A 137 3.28 -6.79 12.57
CA VAL A 137 3.45 -6.54 11.14
C VAL A 137 3.24 -5.06 10.83
N HIS A 138 4.03 -4.52 9.93
CA HIS A 138 3.89 -3.17 9.41
C HIS A 138 3.51 -3.21 7.94
N ILE A 139 2.40 -2.56 7.61
CA ILE A 139 2.00 -2.21 6.24
C ILE A 139 2.19 -0.71 6.07
N ASN A 140 3.03 -0.30 5.14
CA ASN A 140 3.22 1.10 4.77
C ASN A 140 2.61 1.36 3.40
N LEU A 141 1.65 2.27 3.31
CA LEU A 141 0.93 2.61 2.08
C LEU A 141 1.31 3.99 1.59
N SER A 142 1.32 4.17 0.29
CA SER A 142 1.54 5.44 -0.39
C SER A 142 0.22 6.04 -0.87
N THR A 143 0.14 7.37 -0.91
CA THR A 143 -0.97 8.09 -1.54
C THR A 143 -0.82 8.20 -3.06
N ARG A 144 0.12 7.46 -3.66
CA ARG A 144 0.36 7.46 -5.10
C ARG A 144 -0.89 7.03 -5.87
N GLY A 145 -1.17 7.71 -6.98
CA GLY A 145 -2.34 7.45 -7.83
C GLY A 145 -3.62 8.13 -7.35
N ALA A 146 -3.75 8.43 -6.05
CA ALA A 146 -4.86 9.16 -5.43
C ALA A 146 -6.28 8.60 -5.68
N HIS A 147 -6.45 7.45 -6.34
CA HIS A 147 -7.74 6.81 -6.56
C HIS A 147 -8.01 5.70 -5.54
N SER A 148 -9.28 5.58 -5.14
CA SER A 148 -9.70 4.62 -4.12
C SER A 148 -9.47 3.16 -4.52
N ASP A 149 -9.67 2.82 -5.78
CA ASP A 149 -9.40 1.49 -6.31
C ASP A 149 -7.91 1.12 -6.21
N ILE A 150 -6.99 2.04 -6.56
CA ILE A 150 -5.54 1.83 -6.42
C ILE A 150 -5.18 1.65 -4.94
N PHE A 151 -5.73 2.49 -4.05
CA PHE A 151 -5.47 2.41 -2.62
C PHE A 151 -5.91 1.06 -2.03
N TRP A 152 -7.15 0.65 -2.31
CA TRP A 152 -7.69 -0.60 -1.78
C TRP A 152 -7.01 -1.82 -2.39
N PHE A 153 -6.71 -1.79 -3.70
CA PHE A 153 -5.93 -2.85 -4.34
C PHE A 153 -4.56 -2.98 -3.67
N SER A 154 -3.82 -1.87 -3.49
CA SER A 154 -2.51 -1.90 -2.83
C SER A 154 -2.61 -2.39 -1.39
N PHE A 155 -3.62 -1.98 -0.63
CA PHE A 155 -3.80 -2.47 0.74
C PHE A 155 -4.03 -4.00 0.79
N PHE A 156 -4.95 -4.53 -0.03
CA PHE A 156 -5.21 -5.98 -0.06
C PHE A 156 -4.07 -6.78 -0.70
N HIS A 157 -3.27 -6.19 -1.58
CA HIS A 157 -2.03 -6.76 -2.06
C HIS A 157 -1.03 -6.97 -0.91
N GLU A 158 -0.82 -5.97 -0.07
CA GLU A 158 0.03 -6.09 1.13
C GLU A 158 -0.52 -7.12 2.14
N ILE A 159 -1.83 -7.18 2.32
CA ILE A 159 -2.48 -8.28 3.10
C ILE A 159 -2.21 -9.63 2.43
N GLY A 160 -2.23 -9.71 1.10
CA GLY A 160 -1.91 -10.92 0.34
C GLY A 160 -0.54 -11.48 0.70
N HIS A 161 0.48 -10.63 0.76
CA HIS A 161 1.82 -11.04 1.19
C HIS A 161 1.84 -11.66 2.59
N ILE A 162 1.06 -11.13 3.53
CA ILE A 162 0.94 -11.69 4.88
C ILE A 162 0.23 -13.04 4.85
N MET A 163 -0.91 -13.10 4.15
CA MET A 163 -1.78 -14.29 4.09
C MET A 163 -1.11 -15.48 3.40
N LEU A 164 -0.30 -15.20 2.39
CA LEU A 164 0.43 -16.20 1.60
C LEU A 164 1.81 -16.54 2.20
N GLY A 165 2.22 -15.83 3.26
CA GLY A 165 3.47 -16.09 3.97
C GLY A 165 4.73 -15.60 3.27
N HIS A 166 4.61 -14.68 2.31
CA HIS A 166 5.73 -14.12 1.55
C HIS A 166 6.68 -13.29 2.43
N THR A 167 6.18 -12.70 3.51
CA THR A 167 6.91 -11.72 4.35
C THR A 167 7.82 -12.33 5.41
N LYS A 168 7.95 -13.65 5.49
CA LYS A 168 8.69 -14.31 6.60
C LYS A 168 10.21 -14.09 6.54
N LYS A 169 10.76 -13.76 5.38
CA LYS A 169 12.21 -13.67 5.18
C LYS A 169 12.72 -12.30 4.71
N ASN A 170 11.89 -11.48 4.06
CA ASN A 170 12.32 -10.23 3.42
C ASN A 170 11.32 -9.10 3.64
N ILE A 171 11.80 -7.86 3.48
CA ILE A 171 10.94 -6.70 3.27
C ILE A 171 10.48 -6.78 1.82
N LEU A 172 9.18 -6.89 1.60
CA LEU A 172 8.60 -6.79 0.26
C LEU A 172 8.19 -5.34 0.02
N VAL A 173 8.63 -4.80 -1.08
CA VAL A 173 8.30 -3.45 -1.53
C VAL A 173 7.61 -3.59 -2.87
N ASN A 174 6.34 -3.23 -2.92
CA ASN A 174 5.58 -3.19 -4.17
C ASN A 174 6.05 -2.00 -5.01
N TYR A 175 6.92 -2.30 -5.98
CA TYR A 175 7.58 -1.33 -6.82
C TYR A 175 7.08 -1.45 -8.26
N ILE A 176 6.29 -0.47 -8.70
CA ILE A 176 5.93 -0.35 -10.12
C ILE A 176 6.97 0.56 -10.78
N SER A 177 7.88 -0.04 -11.54
CA SER A 177 8.85 0.69 -12.36
C SER A 177 8.18 1.18 -13.65
N PRO A 178 8.13 2.48 -13.93
CA PRO A 178 7.79 2.94 -15.27
C PRO A 178 9.07 2.93 -16.11
N GLY A 179 9.25 1.89 -16.93
CA GLY A 179 10.31 1.85 -17.96
C GLY A 179 11.74 1.65 -17.46
N GLU A 180 12.35 0.58 -17.90
CA GLU A 180 13.78 0.28 -18.06
C GLU A 180 14.82 0.44 -16.92
N ASN A 181 14.54 1.01 -15.77
CA ASN A 181 15.47 0.94 -14.63
C ASN A 181 15.05 -0.16 -13.67
N ASN A 182 15.30 -1.38 -14.07
CA ASN A 182 15.02 -2.60 -13.34
C ASN A 182 15.85 -2.67 -12.04
N ILE A 183 15.18 -2.54 -10.90
CA ILE A 183 15.58 -3.38 -9.77
C ILE A 183 15.20 -4.79 -10.23
N SER A 184 16.20 -5.60 -10.56
CA SER A 184 15.99 -6.94 -11.12
C SER A 184 15.35 -7.81 -10.04
N MET A 185 14.04 -7.99 -10.10
CA MET A 185 13.35 -8.98 -9.28
C MET A 185 13.76 -10.38 -9.71
N ILE A 186 14.09 -11.23 -8.77
CA ILE A 186 14.30 -12.65 -9.04
C ILE A 186 12.95 -13.32 -9.38
N PRO A 187 12.95 -14.43 -10.15
CA PRO A 187 11.71 -15.11 -10.56
C PRO A 187 10.76 -15.45 -9.40
N GLU A 188 11.28 -15.80 -8.24
CA GLU A 188 10.48 -16.07 -7.03
C GLU A 188 9.74 -14.83 -6.53
N GLU A 189 10.38 -13.66 -6.52
CA GLU A 189 9.75 -12.39 -6.13
C GLU A 189 8.65 -12.00 -7.12
N MET A 190 8.89 -12.18 -8.42
CA MET A 190 7.85 -11.94 -9.44
C MET A 190 6.64 -12.86 -9.28
N LEU A 191 6.84 -14.10 -8.84
CA LEU A 191 5.75 -15.03 -8.56
C LEU A 191 4.96 -14.58 -7.32
N MET A 192 5.65 -14.16 -6.26
CA MET A 192 5.03 -13.66 -5.03
C MET A 192 4.18 -12.41 -5.30
N GLU A 193 4.68 -11.48 -6.13
CA GLU A 193 3.92 -10.29 -6.54
C GLU A 193 2.64 -10.67 -7.30
N LYS A 194 2.73 -11.58 -8.30
CA LYS A 194 1.55 -12.07 -9.02
C LYS A 194 0.53 -12.75 -8.12
N GLN A 195 0.99 -13.51 -7.13
CA GLN A 195 0.11 -14.16 -6.16
C GLN A 195 -0.57 -13.12 -5.25
N ALA A 196 0.14 -12.09 -4.83
CA ALA A 196 -0.42 -11.01 -4.03
C ALA A 196 -1.42 -10.15 -4.85
N ASP A 197 -1.13 -9.88 -6.12
CA ASP A 197 -2.06 -9.22 -7.05
C ASP A 197 -3.34 -10.03 -7.21
N GLN A 198 -3.23 -11.34 -7.44
CA GLN A 198 -4.39 -12.23 -7.57
C GLN A 198 -5.19 -12.27 -6.27
N TYR A 199 -4.51 -12.39 -5.11
CA TYR A 199 -5.16 -12.37 -3.82
C TYR A 199 -5.95 -11.07 -3.59
N SER A 200 -5.37 -9.92 -3.92
CA SER A 200 -6.04 -8.63 -3.83
C SER A 200 -7.27 -8.55 -4.72
N ALA A 201 -7.10 -8.93 -5.98
CA ALA A 201 -8.16 -8.92 -6.97
C ALA A 201 -9.36 -9.78 -6.53
N ASP A 202 -9.11 -11.02 -6.07
CA ASP A 202 -10.12 -11.99 -5.66
C ASP A 202 -10.78 -11.62 -4.33
N THR A 203 -10.02 -10.99 -3.43
CA THR A 203 -10.56 -10.48 -2.16
C THR A 203 -11.51 -9.31 -2.39
N LEU A 204 -11.16 -8.38 -3.26
CA LEU A 204 -12.02 -7.23 -3.60
C LEU A 204 -13.25 -7.66 -4.39
N ILE A 205 -13.07 -8.45 -5.44
CA ILE A 205 -14.15 -8.92 -6.31
C ILE A 205 -14.04 -10.44 -6.43
N PRO A 206 -14.97 -11.22 -5.80
CA PRO A 206 -14.95 -12.67 -5.87
C PRO A 206 -14.93 -13.16 -7.33
N PRO A 207 -14.06 -14.12 -7.69
CA PRO A 207 -13.85 -14.54 -9.08
C PRO A 207 -15.12 -15.02 -9.79
N ASP A 208 -15.93 -15.82 -9.11
CA ASP A 208 -17.15 -16.37 -9.68
C ASP A 208 -18.18 -15.28 -9.98
N GLU A 209 -18.34 -14.30 -9.06
CA GLU A 209 -19.21 -13.16 -9.22
C GLU A 209 -18.73 -12.25 -10.37
N TYR A 210 -17.41 -12.04 -10.45
CA TYR A 210 -16.82 -11.24 -11.53
C TYR A 210 -17.01 -11.93 -12.89
N LYS A 211 -16.74 -13.21 -12.97
CA LYS A 211 -16.95 -13.98 -14.19
C LYS A 211 -18.41 -13.94 -14.63
N TYR A 212 -19.35 -14.17 -13.71
CA TYR A 212 -20.78 -14.07 -14.01
C TYR A 212 -21.17 -12.68 -14.55
N PHE A 213 -20.62 -11.62 -13.94
CA PHE A 213 -20.88 -10.24 -14.39
C PHE A 213 -20.34 -9.99 -15.80
N ILE A 214 -19.10 -10.42 -16.10
CA ILE A 214 -18.48 -10.24 -17.42
C ILE A 214 -19.22 -11.04 -18.50
N ASP A 215 -19.53 -12.31 -18.22
CA ASP A 215 -20.20 -13.19 -19.18
C ASP A 215 -21.66 -12.75 -19.46
N GLY A 216 -22.32 -12.17 -18.46
CA GLY A 216 -23.72 -11.73 -18.53
C GLY A 216 -23.95 -10.29 -19.02
N THR A 217 -22.89 -9.50 -19.22
CA THR A 217 -22.99 -8.06 -19.50
C THR A 217 -22.19 -7.69 -20.74
N SER A 218 -22.87 -7.21 -21.78
CA SER A 218 -22.23 -6.58 -22.95
C SER A 218 -22.08 -5.06 -22.82
N ASP A 219 -22.73 -4.46 -21.83
CA ASP A 219 -22.75 -3.01 -21.58
C ASP A 219 -22.28 -2.71 -20.14
N TYR A 220 -21.15 -2.06 -20.02
CA TYR A 220 -20.62 -1.57 -18.74
C TYR A 220 -21.12 -0.15 -18.48
N SER A 221 -22.43 0.02 -18.27
CA SER A 221 -23.05 1.28 -17.88
C SER A 221 -22.86 1.56 -16.37
N ASP A 222 -23.05 2.84 -15.98
CA ASP A 222 -23.01 3.22 -14.56
C ASP A 222 -24.04 2.45 -13.72
N ALA A 223 -25.21 2.13 -14.32
CA ALA A 223 -26.26 1.37 -13.66
C ALA A 223 -25.86 -0.10 -13.44
N SER A 224 -25.31 -0.77 -14.47
CA SER A 224 -24.90 -2.19 -14.38
C SER A 224 -23.75 -2.36 -13.40
N VAL A 225 -22.72 -1.50 -13.49
CA VAL A 225 -21.55 -1.53 -12.59
C VAL A 225 -21.94 -1.23 -11.13
N SER A 226 -22.82 -0.22 -10.92
CA SER A 226 -23.28 0.11 -9.56
C SER A 226 -24.14 -0.99 -8.96
N LYS A 227 -24.99 -1.64 -9.76
CA LYS A 227 -25.77 -2.80 -9.32
C LYS A 227 -24.87 -3.97 -8.92
N PHE A 228 -23.89 -4.30 -9.75
CA PHE A 228 -22.93 -5.36 -9.44
C PHE A 228 -22.14 -5.05 -8.17
N ALA A 229 -21.56 -3.87 -8.07
CA ALA A 229 -20.78 -3.45 -6.90
C ALA A 229 -21.60 -3.52 -5.60
N LYS A 230 -22.88 -3.12 -5.66
CA LYS A 230 -23.83 -3.22 -4.54
C LYS A 230 -24.09 -4.67 -4.13
N ASN A 231 -24.24 -5.59 -5.11
CA ASN A 231 -24.51 -7.00 -4.83
C ASN A 231 -23.35 -7.68 -4.11
N ILE A 232 -22.13 -7.22 -4.33
CA ILE A 232 -20.92 -7.76 -3.70
C ILE A 232 -20.35 -6.86 -2.60
N ASP A 233 -21.08 -5.86 -2.13
CA ASP A 233 -20.73 -4.97 -1.01
C ASP A 233 -19.36 -4.29 -1.15
N ILE A 234 -19.10 -3.65 -2.31
CA ILE A 234 -17.90 -2.82 -2.53
C ILE A 234 -18.23 -1.50 -3.22
N HIS A 235 -17.28 -0.57 -3.19
CA HIS A 235 -17.42 0.71 -3.91
C HIS A 235 -17.32 0.50 -5.43
N PRO A 236 -18.25 1.07 -6.24
CA PRO A 236 -18.27 0.91 -7.72
C PRO A 236 -16.95 1.28 -8.39
N GLY A 237 -16.21 2.24 -7.85
CA GLY A 237 -14.91 2.64 -8.37
C GLY A 237 -13.88 1.51 -8.45
N ILE A 238 -13.99 0.50 -7.58
CA ILE A 238 -13.13 -0.68 -7.61
C ILE A 238 -13.47 -1.55 -8.83
N VAL A 239 -14.74 -1.70 -9.14
CA VAL A 239 -15.19 -2.44 -10.34
C VAL A 239 -14.74 -1.72 -11.61
N TRP A 240 -14.88 -0.39 -11.67
CA TRP A 240 -14.38 0.41 -12.79
C TRP A 240 -12.87 0.27 -12.98
N GLY A 241 -12.09 0.30 -11.90
CA GLY A 241 -10.64 0.07 -11.94
C GLY A 241 -10.29 -1.33 -12.44
N ARG A 242 -11.02 -2.36 -11.98
CA ARG A 242 -10.82 -3.76 -12.41
C ARG A 242 -11.14 -3.96 -13.89
N LEU A 243 -12.28 -3.47 -14.38
CA LEU A 243 -12.66 -3.54 -15.79
C LEU A 243 -11.62 -2.91 -16.71
N ALA A 244 -11.05 -1.76 -16.31
CA ALA A 244 -10.02 -1.09 -17.08
C ALA A 244 -8.69 -1.84 -17.03
N ASN A 245 -8.32 -2.40 -15.88
CA ASN A 245 -7.10 -3.19 -15.73
C ASN A 245 -7.13 -4.46 -16.58
N ASP A 246 -8.28 -5.11 -16.64
CA ASP A 246 -8.47 -6.36 -17.39
C ASP A 246 -8.76 -6.12 -18.89
N GLY A 247 -8.80 -4.84 -19.33
CA GLY A 247 -8.95 -4.46 -20.74
C GLY A 247 -10.38 -4.53 -21.28
N HIS A 248 -11.39 -4.73 -20.42
CA HIS A 248 -12.81 -4.71 -20.84
C HIS A 248 -13.27 -3.31 -21.24
N ILE A 249 -12.67 -2.28 -20.64
CA ILE A 249 -12.91 -0.86 -21.00
C ILE A 249 -11.58 -0.10 -21.03
N SER A 250 -11.58 1.09 -21.63
CA SER A 250 -10.42 1.96 -21.58
C SER A 250 -10.30 2.69 -20.23
N TRP A 251 -9.08 3.08 -19.85
CA TRP A 251 -8.88 3.94 -18.68
C TRP A 251 -9.56 5.30 -18.81
N SER A 252 -9.72 5.83 -20.04
CA SER A 252 -10.48 7.05 -20.25
C SER A 252 -11.95 6.88 -19.88
N THR A 253 -12.54 5.73 -20.19
CA THR A 253 -13.91 5.36 -19.79
C THR A 253 -14.03 5.22 -18.28
N ALA A 254 -13.11 4.52 -17.62
CA ALA A 254 -13.10 4.36 -16.17
C ALA A 254 -12.95 5.68 -15.41
N ASN A 255 -12.27 6.67 -16.00
CA ASN A 255 -12.03 7.97 -15.38
C ASN A 255 -13.13 9.01 -15.66
N GLN A 256 -14.20 8.66 -16.36
CA GLN A 256 -15.31 9.59 -16.63
C GLN A 256 -16.08 9.96 -15.36
N GLY A 257 -16.35 11.24 -15.19
CA GLY A 257 -17.18 11.75 -14.10
C GLY A 257 -16.64 11.36 -12.72
N THR A 258 -17.49 10.72 -11.91
CA THR A 258 -17.21 10.28 -10.54
C THR A 258 -17.03 8.77 -10.40
N ARG A 259 -16.84 8.04 -11.52
CA ARG A 259 -16.72 6.58 -11.53
C ARG A 259 -15.62 6.08 -10.58
N ARG A 260 -14.45 6.72 -10.61
CA ARG A 260 -13.36 6.44 -9.69
C ARG A 260 -13.17 7.59 -8.69
N THR A 261 -13.39 7.32 -7.43
CA THR A 261 -13.24 8.32 -6.36
C THR A 261 -11.75 8.60 -6.09
N LYS A 262 -11.40 9.89 -5.97
CA LYS A 262 -10.07 10.30 -5.53
C LYS A 262 -10.04 10.52 -4.02
N PHE A 263 -9.02 10.00 -3.37
CA PHE A 263 -8.69 10.33 -2.01
C PHE A 263 -7.90 11.64 -1.95
N THR A 264 -8.15 12.45 -0.92
CA THR A 264 -7.33 13.61 -0.61
C THR A 264 -6.58 13.31 0.69
N PHE A 265 -5.25 13.29 0.62
CA PHE A 265 -4.43 13.25 1.82
C PHE A 265 -4.36 14.67 2.40
N VAL A 266 -4.80 14.83 3.63
CA VAL A 266 -4.65 16.08 4.38
C VAL A 266 -3.61 15.77 5.47
N PRO A 267 -2.38 16.29 5.34
CA PRO A 267 -1.42 16.23 6.44
C PRO A 267 -1.95 17.12 7.57
N ASP A 268 -1.91 16.59 8.79
CA ASP A 268 -2.21 17.38 10.01
C ASP A 268 -1.11 18.40 10.28
#